data_c2bc7107a6a6396c79264c81ec5a707d
#
_entry.id   c2bc7107a6a6396c79264c81ec5a707d
#
_cell.length_a   1.000
_cell.length_b   1.000
_cell.length_c   1.000
_cell.angle_alpha   90.00
_cell.angle_beta   90.00
_cell.angle_gamma   90.00
#
_symmetry.space_group_name_H-M   'P 1'
#
loop_
_entity.id
_entity.type
_entity.pdbx_description
1 polymer ?
#
loop_
_entity_poly.entity_id
_entity_poly.type
_entity_poly.pdbx_seq_one_letter_code
_entity_poly.pdbx_strand_id
1 'polypeptide(L)'
;VFATMWANRRVLSRVGVAAATLSSVRAARTAMLPLWGLAIGLDAEHIALIVGISGAIDFALFYASGQIMDRFGRIWAVLPSMIAMGLGFIVLACTHVFAGPVIWFIALSAFLALGNGLSSGILLTLGADLAPQHDPAPFLGAWRTLTDAGGAVTPLAVAGIIGVASITWASGLVGVVGLVGAVMFARWLPKYMPHQ
;
A
#
# COMPACT_ATOMS: atom_id res chain seq x y z
N VAL A 1 13.58 22.67 -7.91
CA VAL A 1 12.67 21.51 -7.91
C VAL A 1 12.67 20.81 -9.26
N PHE A 2 12.30 21.49 -10.38
CA PHE A 2 12.23 20.84 -11.70
C PHE A 2 13.57 20.28 -12.18
N ALA A 3 14.68 21.01 -11.97
CA ALA A 3 16.02 20.54 -12.33
C ALA A 3 16.41 19.28 -11.55
N THR A 4 16.11 19.23 -10.25
CA THR A 4 16.36 18.06 -9.39
C THR A 4 15.48 16.87 -9.76
N MET A 5 14.20 17.11 -10.10
CA MET A 5 13.31 16.07 -10.63
C MET A 5 13.84 15.49 -11.93
N TRP A 6 14.32 16.33 -12.84
CA TRP A 6 14.86 15.88 -14.11
C TRP A 6 16.17 15.10 -13.94
N ALA A 7 17.07 15.56 -13.05
CA ALA A 7 18.30 14.85 -12.72
C ALA A 7 18.03 13.46 -12.13
N ASN A 8 17.01 13.35 -11.27
CA ASN A 8 16.64 12.10 -10.58
C ASN A 8 15.47 11.37 -11.24
N ARG A 9 15.11 11.71 -12.49
CA ARG A 9 13.93 11.12 -13.17
C ARG A 9 13.94 9.61 -13.26
N ARG A 10 15.10 8.97 -13.33
CA ARG A 10 15.22 7.50 -13.38
C ARG A 10 14.83 6.84 -12.06
N VAL A 11 15.18 7.44 -10.93
CA VAL A 11 14.81 6.96 -9.60
C VAL A 11 13.32 7.20 -9.37
N LEU A 12 12.85 8.42 -9.63
CA LEU A 12 11.45 8.80 -9.43
C LEU A 12 10.49 8.01 -10.33
N SER A 13 10.82 7.79 -11.61
CA SER A 13 9.96 7.03 -12.53
C SER A 13 9.95 5.51 -12.25
N ARG A 14 10.90 4.98 -11.52
CA ARG A 14 11.01 3.55 -11.22
C ARG A 14 10.63 3.25 -9.79
N VAL A 15 11.46 3.67 -8.84
CA VAL A 15 11.22 3.41 -7.40
C VAL A 15 10.13 4.35 -6.87
N GLY A 16 10.08 5.60 -7.32
CA GLY A 16 9.04 6.55 -6.93
C GLY A 16 7.64 6.11 -7.40
N VAL A 17 7.50 5.60 -8.62
CA VAL A 17 6.23 5.04 -9.10
C VAL A 17 5.87 3.78 -8.31
N ALA A 18 6.82 2.90 -8.00
CA ALA A 18 6.58 1.76 -7.12
C ALA A 18 6.11 2.20 -5.71
N ALA A 19 6.71 3.26 -5.17
CA ALA A 19 6.28 3.87 -3.91
C ALA A 19 4.87 4.48 -3.99
N ALA A 20 4.52 5.08 -5.13
CA ALA A 20 3.16 5.57 -5.38
C ALA A 20 2.14 4.42 -5.43
N THR A 21 2.46 3.26 -6.02
CA THR A 21 1.57 2.08 -5.97
C THR A 21 1.37 1.58 -4.54
N LEU A 22 2.38 1.59 -3.69
CA LEU A 22 2.23 1.24 -2.26
C LEU A 22 1.29 2.22 -1.56
N SER A 23 1.47 3.52 -1.78
CA SER A 23 0.57 4.56 -1.24
C SER A 23 -0.87 4.37 -1.74
N SER A 24 -1.04 4.02 -3.02
CA SER A 24 -2.34 3.72 -3.63
C SER A 24 -3.03 2.54 -2.96
N VAL A 25 -2.33 1.42 -2.78
CA VAL A 25 -2.90 0.21 -2.14
C VAL A 25 -3.30 0.47 -0.69
N ARG A 26 -2.53 1.27 0.04
CA ARG A 26 -2.86 1.70 1.41
C ARG A 26 -4.10 2.58 1.46
N ALA A 27 -4.19 3.56 0.56
CA ALA A 27 -5.36 4.42 0.44
C ALA A 27 -6.60 3.62 0.03
N ALA A 28 -6.45 2.67 -0.90
CA ALA A 28 -7.51 1.74 -1.26
C ALA A 28 -8.01 0.94 -0.06
N ARG A 29 -7.11 0.42 0.79
CA ARG A 29 -7.50 -0.31 2.00
C ARG A 29 -8.38 0.54 2.91
N THR A 30 -7.97 1.77 3.18
CA THR A 30 -8.71 2.69 4.03
C THR A 30 -10.10 3.01 3.49
N ALA A 31 -10.24 3.16 2.16
CA ALA A 31 -11.52 3.46 1.52
C ALA A 31 -12.39 2.21 1.35
N MET A 32 -11.81 1.09 0.93
CA MET A 32 -12.57 -0.10 0.54
C MET A 32 -13.07 -0.95 1.70
N LEU A 33 -12.33 -1.06 2.81
CA LEU A 33 -12.77 -1.90 3.92
C LEU A 33 -14.13 -1.47 4.49
N PRO A 34 -14.38 -0.17 4.78
CA PRO A 34 -15.72 0.24 5.19
C PRO A 34 -16.80 -0.02 4.13
N LEU A 35 -16.51 0.26 2.86
CA LEU A 35 -17.45 0.04 1.75
C LEU A 35 -17.76 -1.45 1.56
N TRP A 36 -16.77 -2.32 1.74
CA TRP A 36 -16.98 -3.76 1.67
C TRP A 36 -17.86 -4.26 2.81
N GLY A 37 -17.60 -3.80 4.04
CA GLY A 37 -18.44 -4.11 5.20
C GLY A 37 -19.91 -3.76 4.98
N LEU A 38 -20.17 -2.56 4.42
CA LEU A 38 -21.52 -2.14 4.04
C LEU A 38 -22.11 -3.04 2.94
N ALA A 39 -21.33 -3.41 1.94
CA ALA A 39 -21.78 -4.24 0.82
C ALA A 39 -22.19 -5.66 1.24
N ILE A 40 -21.59 -6.20 2.32
CA ILE A 40 -21.98 -7.49 2.90
C ILE A 40 -23.05 -7.39 3.98
N GLY A 41 -23.63 -6.19 4.18
CA GLY A 41 -24.75 -5.96 5.10
C GLY A 41 -24.38 -5.77 6.58
N LEU A 42 -23.12 -5.47 6.89
CA LEU A 42 -22.73 -5.11 8.26
C LEU A 42 -23.20 -3.69 8.60
N ASP A 43 -23.59 -3.49 9.85
CA ASP A 43 -23.87 -2.16 10.39
C ASP A 43 -22.58 -1.37 10.66
N ALA A 44 -22.73 -0.07 10.84
CA ALA A 44 -21.61 0.87 11.03
C ALA A 44 -20.79 0.55 12.29
N GLU A 45 -21.40 0.04 13.35
CA GLU A 45 -20.73 -0.30 14.62
C GLU A 45 -19.77 -1.48 14.43
N HIS A 46 -20.22 -2.57 13.83
CA HIS A 46 -19.37 -3.74 13.55
C HIS A 46 -18.26 -3.40 12.55
N ILE A 47 -18.55 -2.58 11.53
CA ILE A 47 -17.53 -2.13 10.60
C ILE A 47 -16.46 -1.30 11.33
N ALA A 48 -16.86 -0.34 12.16
CA ALA A 48 -15.93 0.49 12.92
C ALA A 48 -15.05 -0.34 13.85
N LEU A 49 -15.65 -1.37 14.51
CA LEU A 49 -14.92 -2.28 15.39
C LEU A 49 -13.87 -3.10 14.62
N ILE A 50 -14.25 -3.72 13.51
CA ILE A 50 -13.36 -4.56 12.70
C ILE A 50 -12.21 -3.71 12.11
N VAL A 51 -12.53 -2.56 11.53
CA VAL A 51 -11.54 -1.64 10.95
C VAL A 51 -10.65 -1.03 12.04
N GLY A 52 -11.21 -0.72 13.21
CA GLY A 52 -10.47 -0.22 14.36
C GLY A 52 -9.47 -1.23 14.91
N ILE A 53 -9.88 -2.49 15.09
CA ILE A 53 -8.99 -3.59 15.52
C ILE A 53 -7.90 -3.81 14.45
N SER A 54 -8.27 -3.80 13.18
CA SER A 54 -7.34 -3.88 12.07
C SER A 54 -6.28 -2.75 12.11
N GLY A 55 -6.71 -1.52 12.44
CA GLY A 55 -5.80 -0.39 12.66
C GLY A 55 -4.89 -0.55 13.88
N ALA A 56 -5.38 -1.16 14.95
CA ALA A 56 -4.57 -1.47 16.14
C ALA A 56 -3.46 -2.51 15.84
N ILE A 57 -3.77 -3.53 15.04
CA ILE A 57 -2.79 -4.51 14.54
C ILE A 57 -1.70 -3.79 13.72
N ASP A 58 -2.11 -2.92 12.82
CA ASP A 58 -1.24 -2.11 11.97
C ASP A 58 -0.27 -1.27 12.81
N PHE A 59 -0.80 -0.57 13.82
CA PHE A 59 0.00 0.23 14.74
C PHE A 59 0.97 -0.61 15.57
N ALA A 60 0.53 -1.77 16.06
CA ALA A 60 1.40 -2.66 16.85
C ALA A 60 2.62 -3.18 16.05
N LEU A 61 2.46 -3.32 14.73
CA LEU A 61 3.54 -3.76 13.83
C LEU A 61 4.50 -2.64 13.43
N PHE A 62 4.20 -1.38 13.76
CA PHE A 62 5.04 -0.24 13.40
C PHE A 62 6.49 -0.41 13.88
N TYR A 63 6.65 -0.81 15.14
CA TYR A 63 7.97 -1.03 15.72
C TYR A 63 8.71 -2.22 15.09
N ALA A 64 7.98 -3.33 14.86
CA ALA A 64 8.53 -4.51 14.18
C ALA A 64 8.97 -4.21 12.74
N SER A 65 8.22 -3.37 12.03
CA SER A 65 8.57 -2.92 10.68
C SER A 65 9.92 -2.20 10.65
N GLY A 66 10.17 -1.29 11.60
CA GLY A 66 11.46 -0.62 11.74
C GLY A 66 12.60 -1.61 11.94
N GLN A 67 12.46 -2.56 12.86
CA GLN A 67 13.46 -3.60 13.12
C GLN A 67 13.74 -4.49 11.90
N ILE A 68 12.71 -4.84 11.13
CA ILE A 68 12.86 -5.62 9.89
C ILE A 68 13.66 -4.82 8.87
N MET A 69 13.34 -3.55 8.68
CA MET A 69 14.05 -2.67 7.76
C MET A 69 15.51 -2.48 8.12
N ASP A 70 15.83 -2.39 9.40
CA ASP A 70 17.20 -2.17 9.88
C ASP A 70 18.05 -3.45 9.89
N ARG A 71 17.42 -4.61 10.13
CA ARG A 71 18.13 -5.90 10.23
C ARG A 71 18.25 -6.64 8.90
N PHE A 72 17.21 -6.62 8.09
CA PHE A 72 17.12 -7.41 6.86
C PHE A 72 17.13 -6.56 5.59
N GLY A 73 17.02 -5.25 5.74
CA GLY A 73 16.96 -4.30 4.63
C GLY A 73 15.54 -3.94 4.19
N ARG A 74 15.45 -2.87 3.43
CA ARG A 74 14.17 -2.23 3.02
C ARG A 74 13.30 -3.14 2.16
N ILE A 75 13.92 -3.97 1.34
CA ILE A 75 13.20 -4.89 0.43
C ILE A 75 12.38 -5.93 1.20
N TRP A 76 12.89 -6.41 2.33
CA TRP A 76 12.22 -7.41 3.17
C TRP A 76 11.03 -6.86 3.96
N ALA A 77 10.90 -5.55 4.06
CA ALA A 77 9.70 -4.91 4.60
C ALA A 77 8.67 -4.65 3.50
N VAL A 78 9.10 -4.08 2.35
CA VAL A 78 8.17 -3.63 1.31
C VAL A 78 7.62 -4.77 0.46
N LEU A 79 8.46 -5.75 0.09
CA LEU A 79 8.06 -6.80 -0.85
C LEU A 79 7.00 -7.74 -0.26
N PRO A 80 7.18 -8.33 0.95
CA PRO A 80 6.14 -9.15 1.58
C PRO A 80 4.85 -8.37 1.84
N SER A 81 4.97 -7.09 2.23
CA SER A 81 3.81 -6.22 2.44
C SER A 81 2.98 -6.05 1.17
N MET A 82 3.63 -5.70 0.04
CA MET A 82 2.94 -5.51 -1.24
C MET A 82 2.31 -6.80 -1.75
N ILE A 83 3.00 -7.94 -1.60
CA ILE A 83 2.47 -9.26 -1.97
C ILE A 83 1.26 -9.59 -1.09
N ALA A 84 1.37 -9.44 0.23
CA ALA A 84 0.30 -9.73 1.16
C ALA A 84 -0.94 -8.85 0.88
N MET A 85 -0.74 -7.55 0.71
CA MET A 85 -1.87 -6.66 0.39
C MET A 85 -2.45 -6.95 -0.99
N GLY A 86 -1.63 -7.20 -2.00
CA GLY A 86 -2.09 -7.54 -3.35
C GLY A 86 -2.92 -8.83 -3.36
N LEU A 87 -2.42 -9.90 -2.74
CA LEU A 87 -3.14 -11.16 -2.60
C LEU A 87 -4.40 -11.00 -1.74
N GLY A 88 -4.31 -10.25 -0.63
CA GLY A 88 -5.45 -9.99 0.25
C GLY A 88 -6.61 -9.34 -0.49
N PHE A 89 -6.35 -8.35 -1.34
CA PHE A 89 -7.39 -7.72 -2.17
C PHE A 89 -7.94 -8.62 -3.27
N ILE A 90 -7.11 -9.48 -3.88
CA ILE A 90 -7.59 -10.47 -4.86
C ILE A 90 -8.49 -11.50 -4.18
N VAL A 91 -8.06 -12.03 -3.02
CA VAL A 91 -8.88 -12.97 -2.25
C VAL A 91 -10.17 -12.30 -1.80
N LEU A 92 -10.12 -11.05 -1.31
CA LEU A 92 -11.32 -10.29 -0.95
C LEU A 92 -12.30 -10.20 -2.13
N ALA A 93 -11.82 -9.93 -3.33
CA ALA A 93 -12.65 -9.93 -4.55
C ALA A 93 -13.34 -11.27 -4.81
N CYS A 94 -12.74 -12.39 -4.42
CA CYS A 94 -13.34 -13.73 -4.59
C CYS A 94 -14.33 -14.10 -3.48
N THR A 95 -14.32 -13.42 -2.33
CA THR A 95 -15.13 -13.82 -1.17
C THR A 95 -16.64 -13.67 -1.34
N HIS A 96 -17.10 -12.93 -2.35
CA HIS A 96 -18.53 -12.78 -2.63
C HIS A 96 -19.22 -14.10 -3.02
N VAL A 97 -18.46 -15.11 -3.45
CA VAL A 97 -18.96 -16.45 -3.78
C VAL A 97 -18.83 -17.46 -2.62
N PHE A 98 -18.20 -17.07 -1.51
CA PHE A 98 -17.94 -17.95 -0.38
C PHE A 98 -19.03 -17.82 0.67
N ALA A 99 -19.33 -18.94 1.36
CA ALA A 99 -20.20 -18.92 2.52
C ALA A 99 -19.53 -18.18 3.69
N GLY A 100 -20.31 -17.42 4.44
CA GLY A 100 -19.83 -16.69 5.61
C GLY A 100 -19.01 -15.42 5.27
N PRO A 101 -19.55 -14.46 4.52
CA PRO A 101 -18.81 -13.28 4.07
C PRO A 101 -18.21 -12.44 5.21
N VAL A 102 -18.85 -12.43 6.38
CA VAL A 102 -18.38 -11.71 7.57
C VAL A 102 -17.08 -12.29 8.11
N ILE A 103 -16.96 -13.62 8.17
CA ILE A 103 -15.73 -14.29 8.67
C ILE A 103 -14.57 -13.98 7.74
N TRP A 104 -14.79 -14.06 6.44
CA TRP A 104 -13.78 -13.70 5.44
C TRP A 104 -13.38 -12.22 5.52
N PHE A 105 -14.34 -11.34 5.73
CA PHE A 105 -14.08 -9.92 5.90
C PHE A 105 -13.20 -9.64 7.12
N ILE A 106 -13.49 -10.25 8.27
CA ILE A 106 -12.67 -10.12 9.50
C ILE A 106 -11.25 -10.65 9.25
N ALA A 107 -11.13 -11.86 8.71
CA ALA A 107 -9.84 -12.50 8.46
C ALA A 107 -8.99 -11.69 7.48
N LEU A 108 -9.58 -11.20 6.38
CA LEU A 108 -8.86 -10.41 5.39
C LEU A 108 -8.55 -8.99 5.84
N SER A 109 -9.41 -8.39 6.67
CA SER A 109 -9.10 -7.09 7.29
C SER A 109 -7.87 -7.19 8.19
N ALA A 110 -7.76 -8.24 8.99
CA ALA A 110 -6.59 -8.53 9.82
C ALA A 110 -5.36 -8.85 8.95
N PHE A 111 -5.50 -9.68 7.92
CA PHE A 111 -4.42 -10.02 7.01
C PHE A 111 -3.87 -8.79 6.25
N LEU A 112 -4.75 -7.94 5.76
CA LEU A 112 -4.36 -6.68 5.12
C LEU A 112 -3.67 -5.71 6.10
N ALA A 113 -4.08 -5.73 7.39
CA ALA A 113 -3.42 -4.96 8.43
C ALA A 113 -2.00 -5.47 8.71
N LEU A 114 -1.81 -6.79 8.80
CA LEU A 114 -0.48 -7.39 8.91
C LEU A 114 0.41 -6.99 7.73
N GLY A 115 -0.09 -7.12 6.52
CA GLY A 115 0.62 -6.69 5.31
C GLY A 115 1.01 -5.20 5.35
N ASN A 116 0.08 -4.32 5.69
CA ASN A 116 0.31 -2.88 5.77
C ASN A 116 1.32 -2.52 6.87
N GLY A 117 1.16 -3.10 8.06
CA GLY A 117 2.02 -2.85 9.22
C GLY A 117 3.48 -3.19 8.98
N LEU A 118 3.77 -4.29 8.22
CA LEU A 118 5.13 -4.68 7.86
C LEU A 118 5.91 -3.64 7.06
N SER A 119 5.24 -2.73 6.39
CA SER A 119 5.86 -1.67 5.61
C SER A 119 5.64 -0.26 6.19
N SER A 120 5.23 -0.17 7.45
CA SER A 120 5.04 1.12 8.12
C SER A 120 6.32 1.94 8.13
N GLY A 121 6.23 3.22 7.73
CA GLY A 121 7.39 4.12 7.63
C GLY A 121 8.27 3.95 6.39
N ILE A 122 8.14 2.88 5.60
CA ILE A 122 9.03 2.58 4.47
C ILE A 122 9.08 3.70 3.43
N LEU A 123 7.97 4.39 3.17
CA LEU A 123 7.95 5.49 2.18
C LEU A 123 8.84 6.66 2.59
N LEU A 124 8.87 6.99 3.89
CA LEU A 124 9.75 8.04 4.42
C LEU A 124 11.20 7.59 4.39
N THR A 125 11.48 6.36 4.81
CA THR A 125 12.83 5.79 4.84
C THR A 125 13.42 5.70 3.43
N LEU A 126 12.68 5.14 2.45
CA LEU A 126 13.13 5.06 1.06
C LEU A 126 13.36 6.44 0.46
N GLY A 127 12.50 7.41 0.76
CA GLY A 127 12.69 8.78 0.32
C GLY A 127 14.00 9.39 0.85
N ALA A 128 14.29 9.18 2.15
CA ALA A 128 15.52 9.67 2.78
C ALA A 128 16.77 8.95 2.24
N ASP A 129 16.71 7.63 2.11
CA ASP A 129 17.83 6.81 1.65
C ASP A 129 18.21 7.07 0.17
N LEU A 130 17.23 7.41 -0.67
CA LEU A 130 17.42 7.72 -2.09
C LEU A 130 17.72 9.18 -2.38
N ALA A 131 17.56 10.07 -1.38
CA ALA A 131 17.78 11.49 -1.56
C ALA A 131 19.27 11.84 -1.74
N PRO A 132 19.64 12.79 -2.62
CA PRO A 132 21.00 13.28 -2.74
C PRO A 132 21.48 13.90 -1.43
N GLN A 133 22.69 13.53 -0.96
CA GLN A 133 23.24 13.99 0.31
C GLN A 133 23.47 15.50 0.37
N HIS A 134 23.79 16.13 -0.77
CA HIS A 134 24.12 17.56 -0.83
C HIS A 134 22.88 18.47 -0.70
N ASP A 135 21.78 18.11 -1.34
CA ASP A 135 20.52 18.87 -1.30
C ASP A 135 19.31 17.92 -1.37
N PRO A 136 18.88 17.37 -0.25
CA PRO A 136 17.81 16.37 -0.20
C PRO A 136 16.40 16.97 -0.36
N ALA A 137 16.20 18.24 0.01
CA ALA A 137 14.87 18.82 0.13
C ALA A 137 14.04 18.83 -1.17
N PRO A 138 14.59 19.22 -2.35
CA PRO A 138 13.83 19.19 -3.59
C PRO A 138 13.45 17.77 -4.04
N PHE A 139 14.33 16.79 -3.78
CA PHE A 139 14.05 15.37 -4.07
C PHE A 139 12.94 14.85 -3.17
N LEU A 140 13.02 15.09 -1.87
CA LEU A 140 12.00 14.68 -0.90
C LEU A 140 10.64 15.31 -1.20
N GLY A 141 10.62 16.58 -1.63
CA GLY A 141 9.39 17.22 -2.09
C GLY A 141 8.78 16.51 -3.29
N ALA A 142 9.57 16.18 -4.31
CA ALA A 142 9.13 15.46 -5.49
C ALA A 142 8.67 14.02 -5.16
N TRP A 143 9.43 13.33 -4.31
CA TRP A 143 9.08 12.00 -3.79
C TRP A 143 7.73 12.02 -3.09
N ARG A 144 7.55 12.96 -2.16
CA ARG A 144 6.32 13.12 -1.40
C ARG A 144 5.12 13.42 -2.31
N THR A 145 5.29 14.37 -3.24
CA THR A 145 4.24 14.68 -4.22
C THR A 145 3.80 13.45 -5.01
N LEU A 146 4.76 12.63 -5.45
CA LEU A 146 4.46 11.42 -6.22
C LEU A 146 3.72 10.37 -5.38
N THR A 147 4.18 10.12 -4.16
CA THR A 147 3.53 9.15 -3.24
C THR A 147 2.16 9.63 -2.79
N ASP A 148 2.02 10.91 -2.46
CA ASP A 148 0.74 11.48 -2.02
C ASP A 148 -0.26 11.54 -3.17
N ALA A 149 0.18 11.81 -4.42
CA ALA A 149 -0.68 11.74 -5.60
C ALA A 149 -1.23 10.33 -5.82
N GLY A 150 -0.40 9.28 -5.66
CA GLY A 150 -0.85 7.89 -5.70
C GLY A 150 -1.95 7.61 -4.68
N GLY A 151 -1.76 8.07 -3.44
CA GLY A 151 -2.76 7.93 -2.38
C GLY A 151 -4.04 8.72 -2.64
N ALA A 152 -3.92 9.97 -3.09
CA ALA A 152 -5.06 10.87 -3.28
C ALA A 152 -5.96 10.47 -4.46
N VAL A 153 -5.39 9.98 -5.56
CA VAL A 153 -6.15 9.56 -6.75
C VAL A 153 -6.91 8.25 -6.50
N THR A 154 -6.41 7.39 -5.63
CA THR A 154 -6.95 6.04 -5.44
C THR A 154 -8.40 6.00 -4.96
N PRO A 155 -8.86 6.77 -3.95
CA PRO A 155 -10.27 6.74 -3.55
C PRO A 155 -11.21 7.15 -4.68
N LEU A 156 -10.81 8.10 -5.53
CA LEU A 156 -11.58 8.54 -6.69
C LEU A 156 -11.65 7.45 -7.76
N ALA A 157 -10.52 6.78 -8.03
CA ALA A 157 -10.46 5.67 -8.96
C ALA A 157 -11.32 4.49 -8.47
N VAL A 158 -11.22 4.14 -7.19
CA VAL A 158 -12.05 3.09 -6.57
C VAL A 158 -13.53 3.42 -6.68
N ALA A 159 -13.94 4.65 -6.32
CA ALA A 159 -15.33 5.09 -6.44
C ALA A 159 -15.82 5.05 -7.89
N GLY A 160 -15.01 5.49 -8.85
CA GLY A 160 -15.32 5.40 -10.28
C GLY A 160 -15.52 3.96 -10.75
N ILE A 161 -14.66 3.03 -10.36
CA ILE A 161 -14.77 1.61 -10.72
C ILE A 161 -16.04 0.99 -10.10
N ILE A 162 -16.32 1.30 -8.83
CA ILE A 162 -17.54 0.82 -8.16
C ILE A 162 -18.79 1.33 -8.88
N GLY A 163 -18.78 2.59 -9.34
CA GLY A 163 -19.91 3.20 -10.04
C GLY A 163 -20.21 2.60 -11.43
N VAL A 164 -19.18 2.09 -12.13
CA VAL A 164 -19.36 1.54 -13.50
C VAL A 164 -19.32 0.01 -13.55
N ALA A 165 -18.77 -0.65 -12.53
CA ALA A 165 -18.64 -2.10 -12.48
C ALA A 165 -19.14 -2.64 -11.13
N SER A 166 -18.24 -2.90 -10.18
CA SER A 166 -18.58 -3.36 -8.84
C SER A 166 -17.41 -3.17 -7.87
N ILE A 167 -17.71 -3.29 -6.56
CA ILE A 167 -16.67 -3.30 -5.52
C ILE A 167 -15.72 -4.49 -5.67
N THR A 168 -16.18 -5.60 -6.18
CA THR A 168 -15.39 -6.80 -6.48
C THR A 168 -14.32 -6.51 -7.54
N TRP A 169 -14.69 -5.86 -8.63
CA TRP A 169 -13.73 -5.43 -9.65
C TRP A 169 -12.74 -4.40 -9.11
N ALA A 170 -13.20 -3.44 -8.31
CA ALA A 170 -12.32 -2.48 -7.68
C ALA A 170 -11.28 -3.16 -6.78
N SER A 171 -11.71 -4.13 -5.96
CA SER A 171 -10.81 -4.92 -5.11
C SER A 171 -9.80 -5.72 -5.93
N GLY A 172 -10.23 -6.43 -6.94
CA GLY A 172 -9.35 -7.19 -7.83
C GLY A 172 -8.28 -6.32 -8.51
N LEU A 173 -8.68 -5.16 -9.04
CA LEU A 173 -7.75 -4.22 -9.66
C LEU A 173 -6.74 -3.64 -8.67
N VAL A 174 -7.16 -3.27 -7.46
CA VAL A 174 -6.24 -2.84 -6.39
C VAL A 174 -5.25 -3.95 -6.06
N GLY A 175 -5.70 -5.19 -5.99
CA GLY A 175 -4.83 -6.35 -5.78
C GLY A 175 -3.78 -6.50 -6.88
N VAL A 176 -4.18 -6.36 -8.15
CA VAL A 176 -3.25 -6.37 -9.29
C VAL A 176 -2.24 -5.23 -9.21
N VAL A 177 -2.67 -4.01 -8.88
CA VAL A 177 -1.77 -2.87 -8.66
C VAL A 177 -0.76 -3.17 -7.55
N GLY A 178 -1.18 -3.82 -6.47
CA GLY A 178 -0.31 -4.27 -5.39
C GLY A 178 0.77 -5.24 -5.89
N LEU A 179 0.41 -6.26 -6.65
CA LEU A 179 1.35 -7.24 -7.20
C LEU A 179 2.29 -6.61 -8.24
N VAL A 180 1.79 -5.74 -9.11
CA VAL A 180 2.64 -4.97 -10.04
C VAL A 180 3.64 -4.12 -9.29
N GLY A 181 3.22 -3.43 -8.24
CA GLY A 181 4.10 -2.67 -7.36
C GLY A 181 5.17 -3.55 -6.68
N ALA A 182 4.81 -4.77 -6.24
CA ALA A 182 5.76 -5.74 -5.71
C ALA A 182 6.84 -6.11 -6.74
N VAL A 183 6.43 -6.40 -7.98
CA VAL A 183 7.38 -6.69 -9.07
C VAL A 183 8.28 -5.49 -9.37
N MET A 184 7.72 -4.28 -9.36
CA MET A 184 8.52 -3.06 -9.54
C MET A 184 9.56 -2.88 -8.43
N PHE A 185 9.18 -3.06 -7.16
CA PHE A 185 10.12 -3.02 -6.04
C PHE A 185 11.20 -4.11 -6.16
N ALA A 186 10.82 -5.35 -6.43
CA ALA A 186 11.76 -6.46 -6.61
C ALA A 186 12.78 -6.20 -7.72
N ARG A 187 12.34 -5.55 -8.82
CA ARG A 187 13.19 -5.29 -9.98
C ARG A 187 14.09 -4.06 -9.83
N TRP A 188 13.59 -3.01 -9.19
CA TRP A 188 14.26 -1.72 -9.21
C TRP A 188 14.96 -1.37 -7.89
N LEU A 189 14.40 -1.74 -6.74
CA LEU A 189 14.97 -1.38 -5.44
C LEU A 189 16.40 -1.88 -5.27
N PRO A 190 16.75 -3.16 -5.58
CA PRO A 190 18.13 -3.63 -5.44
C PRO A 190 19.15 -2.93 -6.33
N LYS A 191 18.68 -2.30 -7.42
CA LYS A 191 19.58 -1.56 -8.34
C LYS A 191 19.98 -0.19 -7.83
N TYR A 192 19.16 0.39 -6.97
CA TYR A 192 19.41 1.71 -6.39
C TYR A 192 19.91 1.66 -4.96
N MET A 193 19.78 0.50 -4.31
CA MET A 193 20.20 0.26 -2.92
C MET A 193 20.92 -1.10 -2.80
N PRO A 194 22.10 -1.27 -3.42
CA PRO A 194 22.76 -2.59 -3.51
C PRO A 194 23.37 -3.09 -2.19
N HIS A 195 23.45 -2.27 -1.16
CA HIS A 195 24.13 -2.59 0.11
C HIS A 195 23.20 -2.63 1.32
N GLN A 196 21.91 -2.88 1.11
CA GLN A 196 20.93 -3.05 2.19
C GLN A 196 20.24 -4.40 2.14
#